data_8d5c9342f2833ee5bef20d63be8a5e24
#
_entry.id   8d5c9342f2833ee5bef20d63be8a5e24
#
_cell.length_a   1.000
_cell.length_b   1.000
_cell.length_c   1.000
_cell.angle_alpha   90.00
_cell.angle_beta   90.00
_cell.angle_gamma   90.00
#
_symmetry.space_group_name_H-M   'P 1'
#
loop_
_entity.id
_entity.type
_entity.pdbx_description
1 polymer ?
#
loop_
_entity_poly.entity_id
_entity_poly.type
_entity_poly.pdbx_seq_one_letter_code
_entity_poly.pdbx_strand_id
1 'polypeptide(L)'
;PGCGQDFAQRSTLTTHMRSVHDIGDHECEICCKKCARLRPCTDPATNIECNTCRTCFMTITGKDIRIEHEWSLFLDEHFCPEWRLCTDSRVRGESCSKYRPDGLWASPKIVLQWELDEKQHQGTSYDCDERRISELYDEFPGKQYVVVRVNPHSYKAPHKTKKPSLVERKAFMLRVMRACLEKEWETPIHVVYMFYSADNPNITHNIAKTMLFDAKDVNRFCK
;
A
#
# COMPACT_ATOMS: atom_id res chain seq x y z
N PRO A 1 16.60 -14.86 -5.34
CA PRO A 1 15.40 -14.38 -5.95
C PRO A 1 15.41 -12.87 -5.81
N GLY A 2 15.62 -12.18 -6.93
CA GLY A 2 16.08 -10.82 -6.93
C GLY A 2 14.98 -9.82 -6.67
N CYS A 3 15.13 -8.98 -5.66
CA CYS A 3 14.41 -7.72 -5.60
C CYS A 3 15.03 -6.65 -6.54
N GLY A 4 16.00 -7.02 -7.39
CA GLY A 4 16.62 -6.16 -8.38
C GLY A 4 17.39 -4.95 -7.83
N GLN A 5 17.70 -4.94 -6.53
CA GLN A 5 18.37 -3.81 -5.89
C GLN A 5 19.84 -4.08 -5.66
N ASP A 6 20.67 -3.18 -6.15
CA ASP A 6 22.11 -3.18 -5.89
C ASP A 6 22.41 -2.47 -4.57
N PHE A 7 23.27 -3.07 -3.77
CA PHE A 7 23.68 -2.54 -2.48
C PHE A 7 25.20 -2.35 -2.45
N ALA A 8 25.64 -1.13 -2.24
CA ALA A 8 27.05 -0.78 -2.14
C ALA A 8 27.72 -1.36 -0.89
N GLN A 9 26.94 -1.70 0.13
CA GLN A 9 27.44 -2.27 1.39
C GLN A 9 26.63 -3.48 1.82
N ARG A 10 27.32 -4.53 2.31
CA ARG A 10 26.72 -5.76 2.84
C ARG A 10 25.78 -5.50 4.02
N SER A 11 26.09 -4.53 4.87
CA SER A 11 25.24 -4.11 6.00
C SER A 11 23.89 -3.57 5.54
N THR A 12 23.86 -2.77 4.47
CA THR A 12 22.64 -2.23 3.88
C THR A 12 21.79 -3.33 3.26
N LEU A 13 22.41 -4.28 2.56
CA LEU A 13 21.72 -5.47 2.05
C LEU A 13 21.10 -6.29 3.18
N THR A 14 21.87 -6.57 4.24
CA THR A 14 21.36 -7.34 5.39
C THR A 14 20.19 -6.64 6.08
N THR A 15 20.27 -5.33 6.27
CA THR A 15 19.19 -4.53 6.86
C THR A 15 17.96 -4.57 5.96
N HIS A 16 18.13 -4.44 4.65
CA HIS A 16 17.04 -4.54 3.69
C HIS A 16 16.38 -5.91 3.72
N MET A 17 17.16 -7.01 3.67
CA MET A 17 16.63 -8.36 3.71
C MET A 17 15.81 -8.62 4.99
N ARG A 18 16.26 -8.10 6.12
CA ARG A 18 15.55 -8.22 7.41
C ARG A 18 14.29 -7.37 7.48
N SER A 19 14.34 -6.12 7.00
CA SER A 19 13.23 -5.18 7.16
C SER A 19 12.15 -5.31 6.10
N VAL A 20 12.53 -5.62 4.85
CA VAL A 20 11.61 -5.66 3.72
C VAL A 20 11.11 -7.08 3.44
N HIS A 21 12.00 -8.07 3.54
CA HIS A 21 11.65 -9.44 3.20
C HIS A 21 11.44 -10.36 4.42
N ASP A 22 11.56 -9.81 5.64
CA ASP A 22 11.56 -10.60 6.90
C ASP A 22 12.52 -11.80 6.84
N ILE A 23 13.60 -11.69 6.07
CA ILE A 23 14.60 -12.76 5.89
C ILE A 23 15.70 -12.59 6.91
N GLY A 24 15.96 -13.62 7.67
CA GLY A 24 16.99 -13.68 8.70
C GLY A 24 17.40 -15.12 8.97
N ASP A 25 18.12 -15.31 10.06
CA ASP A 25 18.69 -16.60 10.43
C ASP A 25 17.79 -17.39 11.41
N HIS A 26 16.69 -16.80 11.87
CA HIS A 26 15.76 -17.43 12.78
C HIS A 26 14.73 -18.25 12.00
N GLU A 27 14.52 -19.49 12.43
CA GLU A 27 13.52 -20.38 11.84
C GLU A 27 12.23 -20.38 12.66
N CYS A 28 11.10 -20.17 11.99
CA CYS A 28 9.80 -20.22 12.62
C CYS A 28 9.41 -21.67 12.95
N GLU A 29 9.09 -21.94 14.21
CA GLU A 29 8.76 -23.29 14.67
C GLU A 29 7.45 -23.85 14.08
N ILE A 30 6.59 -22.97 13.51
CA ILE A 30 5.30 -23.38 12.90
C ILE A 30 5.42 -23.63 11.40
N CYS A 31 6.00 -22.70 10.63
CA CYS A 31 6.03 -22.79 9.16
C CYS A 31 7.43 -23.08 8.60
N CYS A 32 8.42 -23.23 9.46
CA CYS A 32 9.83 -23.50 9.10
C CYS A 32 10.46 -22.44 8.16
N LYS A 33 9.83 -21.29 7.99
CA LYS A 33 10.40 -20.19 7.21
C LYS A 33 11.44 -19.43 8.02
N LYS A 34 12.53 -19.09 7.35
CA LYS A 34 13.52 -18.19 7.94
C LYS A 34 13.00 -16.77 7.98
N CYS A 35 13.13 -16.11 9.13
CA CYS A 35 12.65 -14.77 9.38
C CYS A 35 13.66 -13.94 10.17
N ALA A 36 13.49 -12.61 10.11
CA ALA A 36 14.39 -11.69 10.78
C ALA A 36 14.22 -11.66 12.30
N ARG A 37 13.02 -11.99 12.79
CA ARG A 37 12.69 -11.93 14.21
C ARG A 37 11.63 -12.94 14.57
N LEU A 38 11.86 -13.67 15.66
CA LEU A 38 10.88 -14.54 16.28
C LEU A 38 10.06 -13.81 17.35
N ARG A 39 8.83 -14.26 17.50
CA ARG A 39 7.89 -13.79 18.53
C ARG A 39 7.37 -15.00 19.30
N PRO A 40 7.54 -15.02 20.63
CA PRO A 40 6.97 -16.09 21.43
C PRO A 40 5.45 -15.97 21.44
N CYS A 41 4.79 -17.08 21.28
CA CYS A 41 3.32 -17.22 21.46
C CYS A 41 3.00 -18.62 21.94
N THR A 42 1.82 -18.78 22.56
CA THR A 42 1.28 -20.10 22.91
C THR A 42 0.28 -20.52 21.84
N ASP A 43 0.48 -21.66 21.24
CA ASP A 43 -0.48 -22.23 20.30
C ASP A 43 -1.75 -22.66 21.08
N PRO A 44 -2.91 -22.08 20.80
CA PRO A 44 -4.13 -22.37 21.53
C PRO A 44 -4.66 -23.82 21.31
N ALA A 45 -4.25 -24.48 20.23
CA ALA A 45 -4.66 -25.85 19.94
C ALA A 45 -3.87 -26.90 20.74
N THR A 46 -2.59 -26.63 20.99
CA THR A 46 -1.68 -27.55 21.65
C THR A 46 -1.26 -27.13 23.05
N ASN A 47 -1.49 -25.85 23.39
CA ASN A 47 -1.02 -25.17 24.60
C ASN A 47 0.51 -25.20 24.76
N ILE A 48 1.24 -25.30 23.63
CA ILE A 48 2.70 -25.31 23.59
C ILE A 48 3.21 -23.89 23.27
N GLU A 49 4.22 -23.42 24.00
CA GLU A 49 4.94 -22.21 23.65
C GLU A 49 5.81 -22.46 22.42
N CYS A 50 5.73 -21.57 21.45
CA CYS A 50 6.47 -21.62 20.21
C CYS A 50 7.00 -20.25 19.80
N ASN A 51 8.14 -20.25 19.13
CA ASN A 51 8.75 -19.06 18.56
C ASN A 51 8.40 -18.94 17.08
N THR A 52 7.66 -17.90 16.72
CA THR A 52 7.02 -17.80 15.41
C THR A 52 7.48 -16.58 14.63
N CYS A 53 7.44 -16.69 13.30
CA CYS A 53 7.53 -15.52 12.44
C CYS A 53 6.31 -14.62 12.63
N ARG A 54 6.38 -13.40 12.10
CA ARG A 54 5.28 -12.42 12.21
C ARG A 54 3.93 -13.00 11.74
N THR A 55 3.92 -13.67 10.60
CA THR A 55 2.67 -14.23 10.02
C THR A 55 2.06 -15.29 10.94
N CYS A 56 2.83 -16.27 11.39
CA CYS A 56 2.33 -17.32 12.28
C CYS A 56 1.87 -16.74 13.62
N PHE A 57 2.62 -15.79 14.20
CA PHE A 57 2.22 -15.11 15.43
C PHE A 57 0.84 -14.46 15.30
N MET A 58 0.60 -13.75 14.19
CA MET A 58 -0.67 -13.08 13.94
C MET A 58 -1.82 -14.07 13.74
N THR A 59 -1.55 -15.16 13.01
CA THR A 59 -2.55 -16.22 12.80
C THR A 59 -2.94 -16.90 14.11
N ILE A 60 -1.97 -17.25 14.93
CA ILE A 60 -2.18 -17.99 16.19
C ILE A 60 -2.84 -17.10 17.26
N THR A 61 -2.37 -15.87 17.41
CA THR A 61 -2.84 -14.99 18.48
C THR A 61 -4.14 -14.28 18.17
N GLY A 62 -4.64 -14.38 16.93
CA GLY A 62 -5.83 -13.63 16.48
C GLY A 62 -5.65 -12.12 16.56
N LYS A 63 -4.42 -11.62 16.83
CA LYS A 63 -4.14 -10.19 16.78
C LYS A 63 -4.26 -9.78 15.34
N ASP A 64 -5.16 -8.82 15.10
CA ASP A 64 -5.49 -8.34 13.76
C ASP A 64 -4.23 -8.11 12.94
N ILE A 65 -4.15 -8.81 11.82
CA ILE A 65 -3.32 -8.36 10.71
C ILE A 65 -3.86 -6.98 10.40
N ARG A 66 -3.04 -5.94 10.51
CA ARG A 66 -3.44 -4.62 10.04
C ARG A 66 -4.04 -4.81 8.66
N ILE A 67 -5.23 -4.29 8.45
CA ILE A 67 -5.93 -4.39 7.15
C ILE A 67 -4.98 -3.99 6.02
N GLU A 68 -4.18 -2.96 6.23
CA GLU A 68 -3.11 -2.51 5.36
C GLU A 68 -2.13 -3.65 4.96
N HIS A 69 -1.69 -4.45 5.91
CA HIS A 69 -0.77 -5.56 5.60
C HIS A 69 -1.42 -6.64 4.72
N GLU A 70 -2.69 -6.97 4.99
CA GLU A 70 -3.45 -7.92 4.16
C GLU A 70 -3.63 -7.40 2.72
N TRP A 71 -3.84 -6.09 2.55
CA TRP A 71 -3.97 -5.47 1.24
C TRP A 71 -2.62 -5.36 0.52
N SER A 72 -1.55 -5.09 1.26
CA SER A 72 -0.19 -5.08 0.74
C SER A 72 0.22 -6.46 0.22
N LEU A 73 -0.06 -7.54 0.96
CA LEU A 73 0.19 -8.91 0.50
C LEU A 73 -0.59 -9.24 -0.77
N PHE A 74 -1.86 -8.80 -0.85
CA PHE A 74 -2.65 -8.99 -2.06
C PHE A 74 -2.04 -8.26 -3.26
N LEU A 75 -1.55 -7.03 -3.08
CA LEU A 75 -0.87 -6.29 -4.15
C LEU A 75 0.46 -6.93 -4.55
N ASP A 76 1.22 -7.47 -3.59
CA ASP A 76 2.47 -8.18 -3.86
C ASP A 76 2.29 -9.38 -4.75
N GLU A 77 1.17 -10.07 -4.61
CA GLU A 77 0.84 -11.25 -5.39
C GLU A 77 0.28 -10.92 -6.79
N HIS A 78 -0.43 -9.79 -6.92
CA HIS A 78 -1.29 -9.56 -8.09
C HIS A 78 -0.90 -8.34 -8.93
N PHE A 79 -0.01 -7.45 -8.45
CA PHE A 79 0.28 -6.18 -9.12
C PHE A 79 1.77 -6.01 -9.46
N CYS A 80 2.09 -5.82 -10.70
CA CYS A 80 3.35 -5.40 -11.35
C CYS A 80 4.61 -5.42 -10.44
N PRO A 81 5.13 -6.58 -10.03
CA PRO A 81 6.27 -6.65 -9.10
C PRO A 81 7.53 -6.01 -9.68
N GLU A 82 7.67 -5.99 -11.00
CA GLU A 82 8.81 -5.42 -11.73
C GLU A 82 8.96 -3.90 -11.57
N TRP A 83 7.85 -3.18 -11.26
CA TRP A 83 7.86 -1.73 -11.09
C TRP A 83 7.80 -1.28 -9.63
N ARG A 84 7.78 -2.24 -8.71
CA ARG A 84 7.67 -1.94 -7.29
C ARG A 84 8.94 -1.32 -6.74
N LEU A 85 8.84 -0.14 -6.14
CA LEU A 85 9.94 0.55 -5.48
C LEU A 85 9.99 0.27 -3.98
N CYS A 86 8.87 0.41 -3.27
CA CYS A 86 8.82 0.20 -1.83
C CYS A 86 7.40 -0.12 -1.31
N THR A 87 7.34 -0.66 -0.10
CA THR A 87 6.12 -0.86 0.68
C THR A 87 6.44 -0.53 2.13
N ASP A 88 5.59 0.27 2.79
CA ASP A 88 5.75 0.70 4.20
C ASP A 88 7.21 1.00 4.56
N SER A 89 7.93 1.58 3.63
CA SER A 89 9.34 1.96 3.80
C SER A 89 9.62 3.31 3.16
N ARG A 90 10.68 3.98 3.61
CA ARG A 90 11.09 5.25 2.99
C ARG A 90 11.39 5.05 1.51
N VAL A 91 10.90 5.96 0.69
CA VAL A 91 11.27 6.03 -0.71
C VAL A 91 12.79 6.20 -0.77
N ARG A 92 13.46 5.38 -1.58
CA ARG A 92 14.91 5.39 -1.67
C ARG A 92 15.37 6.51 -2.58
N GLY A 93 16.41 7.15 -2.15
CA GLY A 93 17.13 8.19 -2.84
C GLY A 93 17.92 8.99 -1.82
N GLU A 94 18.62 10.00 -2.25
CA GLU A 94 19.18 11.04 -1.39
C GLU A 94 18.08 11.94 -0.81
N SER A 95 16.83 11.52 -1.00
CA SER A 95 15.61 12.17 -0.57
C SER A 95 15.59 12.38 0.94
N CYS A 96 15.43 13.62 1.34
CA CYS A 96 15.15 13.99 2.72
C CYS A 96 13.74 13.62 3.16
N SER A 97 12.92 13.06 2.28
CA SER A 97 11.55 12.68 2.58
C SER A 97 11.51 11.56 3.63
N LYS A 98 10.87 11.86 4.75
CA LYS A 98 10.62 10.90 5.82
C LYS A 98 9.36 10.06 5.60
N TYR A 99 8.69 10.28 4.47
CA TYR A 99 7.41 9.66 4.18
C TYR A 99 7.55 8.20 3.80
N ARG A 100 6.57 7.43 4.23
CA ARG A 100 6.48 5.99 3.98
C ARG A 100 5.12 5.73 3.34
N PRO A 101 5.04 5.68 2.01
CA PRO A 101 3.80 5.25 1.36
C PRO A 101 3.54 3.78 1.67
N ASP A 102 2.26 3.41 1.76
CA ASP A 102 1.88 2.00 1.95
C ASP A 102 2.36 1.14 0.77
N GLY A 103 2.43 1.72 -0.42
CA GLY A 103 3.07 1.13 -1.59
C GLY A 103 3.40 2.14 -2.67
N LEU A 104 4.50 1.92 -3.39
CA LEU A 104 4.96 2.77 -4.47
C LEU A 104 5.50 1.92 -5.62
N TRP A 105 5.03 2.22 -6.83
CA TRP A 105 5.47 1.62 -8.09
C TRP A 105 5.88 2.70 -9.08
N ALA A 106 6.94 2.47 -9.86
CA ALA A 106 7.37 3.40 -10.88
C ALA A 106 7.55 2.70 -12.23
N SER A 107 6.62 2.94 -13.13
CA SER A 107 6.77 2.64 -14.55
C SER A 107 7.68 3.67 -15.24
N PRO A 108 8.03 3.49 -16.52
CA PRO A 108 8.79 4.50 -17.25
C PRO A 108 8.15 5.90 -17.29
N LYS A 109 6.82 6.00 -17.29
CA LYS A 109 6.09 7.26 -17.45
C LYS A 109 5.37 7.72 -16.18
N ILE A 110 4.98 6.80 -15.30
CA ILE A 110 4.06 7.05 -14.18
C ILE A 110 4.64 6.49 -12.90
N VAL A 111 4.55 7.27 -11.83
CA VAL A 111 4.71 6.80 -10.47
C VAL A 111 3.32 6.64 -9.86
N LEU A 112 3.04 5.47 -9.32
CA LEU A 112 1.78 5.14 -8.68
C LEU A 112 2.02 4.87 -7.20
N GLN A 113 1.45 5.72 -6.36
CA GLN A 113 1.40 5.58 -4.92
C GLN A 113 0.08 4.93 -4.52
N TRP A 114 0.13 3.99 -3.60
CA TRP A 114 -1.05 3.42 -2.97
C TRP A 114 -1.07 3.77 -1.49
N GLU A 115 -2.26 4.11 -0.97
CA GLU A 115 -2.51 4.41 0.44
C GLU A 115 -3.82 3.76 0.88
N LEU A 116 -3.82 3.11 2.04
CA LEU A 116 -5.01 2.55 2.66
C LEU A 116 -5.49 3.45 3.79
N ASP A 117 -6.52 4.21 3.53
CA ASP A 117 -7.03 5.21 4.47
C ASP A 117 -8.08 4.63 5.40
N GLU A 118 -7.65 4.18 6.55
CA GLU A 118 -8.58 3.74 7.59
C GLU A 118 -9.50 4.90 8.01
N LYS A 119 -10.81 4.63 8.08
CA LYS A 119 -11.84 5.62 8.47
C LYS A 119 -11.83 6.91 7.65
N GLN A 120 -11.39 6.85 6.39
CA GLN A 120 -11.35 7.99 5.46
C GLN A 120 -10.52 9.18 5.99
N HIS A 121 -9.48 8.94 6.77
CA HIS A 121 -8.66 9.98 7.42
C HIS A 121 -9.45 11.06 8.16
N GLN A 122 -10.56 10.73 8.77
CA GLN A 122 -11.33 11.70 9.56
C GLN A 122 -10.49 12.24 10.71
N GLY A 123 -10.28 13.54 10.76
CA GLY A 123 -9.58 14.24 11.84
C GLY A 123 -8.09 14.54 11.61
N THR A 124 -7.53 14.25 10.44
CA THR A 124 -6.16 14.67 10.06
C THR A 124 -6.18 15.91 9.18
N SER A 125 -5.17 16.79 9.36
CA SER A 125 -4.99 17.95 8.48
C SER A 125 -4.44 17.52 7.12
N TYR A 126 -5.13 17.92 6.05
CA TYR A 126 -4.73 17.61 4.67
C TYR A 126 -3.61 18.48 4.14
N ASP A 127 -3.29 19.59 4.78
CA ASP A 127 -2.13 20.42 4.41
C ASP A 127 -0.83 19.61 4.49
N CYS A 128 -0.72 18.72 5.48
CA CYS A 128 0.41 17.81 5.58
C CYS A 128 0.41 16.76 4.46
N ASP A 129 -0.76 16.35 3.98
CA ASP A 129 -0.89 15.34 2.93
C ASP A 129 -0.53 15.91 1.54
N GLU A 130 -1.01 17.12 1.23
CA GLU A 130 -0.63 17.84 0.00
C GLU A 130 0.87 18.06 -0.07
N ARG A 131 1.48 18.51 1.02
CA ARG A 131 2.93 18.68 1.11
C ARG A 131 3.66 17.36 0.88
N ARG A 132 3.19 16.26 1.48
CA ARG A 132 3.74 14.92 1.31
C ARG A 132 3.70 14.47 -0.15
N ILE A 133 2.55 14.65 -0.82
CA ILE A 133 2.38 14.30 -2.23
C ILE A 133 3.32 15.13 -3.10
N SER A 134 3.44 16.43 -2.84
CA SER A 134 4.33 17.32 -3.58
C SER A 134 5.80 16.91 -3.41
N GLU A 135 6.25 16.69 -2.18
CA GLU A 135 7.63 16.26 -1.89
C GLU A 135 7.95 14.91 -2.56
N LEU A 136 7.01 13.96 -2.56
CA LEU A 136 7.20 12.67 -3.23
C LEU A 136 7.17 12.79 -4.76
N TYR A 137 6.36 13.67 -5.32
CA TYR A 137 6.34 13.95 -6.76
C TYR A 137 7.68 14.52 -7.24
N ASP A 138 8.28 15.42 -6.47
CA ASP A 138 9.57 16.06 -6.81
C ASP A 138 10.74 15.05 -6.87
N GLU A 139 10.61 13.89 -6.23
CA GLU A 139 11.57 12.78 -6.31
C GLU A 139 11.59 12.08 -7.69
N PHE A 140 10.57 12.30 -8.52
CA PHE A 140 10.40 11.61 -9.79
C PHE A 140 10.24 12.58 -10.98
N PRO A 141 11.25 13.40 -11.29
CA PRO A 141 11.15 14.41 -12.32
C PRO A 141 10.81 13.78 -13.68
N GLY A 142 9.91 14.45 -14.41
CA GLY A 142 9.47 14.03 -15.75
C GLY A 142 8.48 12.88 -15.79
N LYS A 143 7.98 12.40 -14.65
CA LYS A 143 6.92 11.40 -14.57
C LYS A 143 5.61 12.01 -14.07
N GLN A 144 4.51 11.41 -14.47
CA GLN A 144 3.20 11.71 -13.86
C GLN A 144 3.09 10.97 -12.52
N TYR A 145 2.40 11.56 -11.57
CA TYR A 145 2.24 11.02 -10.22
C TYR A 145 0.77 10.74 -9.91
N VAL A 146 0.45 9.51 -9.63
CA VAL A 146 -0.93 9.08 -9.35
C VAL A 146 -0.99 8.48 -7.96
N VAL A 147 -1.83 9.04 -7.10
CA VAL A 147 -2.09 8.51 -5.76
C VAL A 147 -3.44 7.79 -5.78
N VAL A 148 -3.45 6.51 -5.47
CA VAL A 148 -4.68 5.71 -5.31
C VAL A 148 -4.92 5.50 -3.82
N ARG A 149 -5.93 6.15 -3.30
CA ARG A 149 -6.35 6.06 -1.89
C ARG A 149 -7.58 5.18 -1.76
N VAL A 150 -7.53 4.22 -0.87
CA VAL A 150 -8.62 3.24 -0.73
C VAL A 150 -9.13 3.23 0.71
N ASN A 151 -10.43 3.41 0.88
CA ASN A 151 -11.06 3.23 2.17
C ASN A 151 -11.53 1.77 2.35
N PRO A 152 -10.96 1.02 3.32
CA PRO A 152 -11.38 -0.35 3.60
C PRO A 152 -12.67 -0.41 4.42
N HIS A 153 -13.02 0.66 5.11
CA HIS A 153 -14.14 0.71 6.04
C HIS A 153 -15.48 1.10 5.39
N SER A 154 -16.50 1.25 6.22
CA SER A 154 -17.82 1.69 5.76
C SER A 154 -17.77 3.13 5.24
N TYR A 155 -18.55 3.42 4.20
CA TYR A 155 -18.72 4.75 3.62
C TYR A 155 -20.17 4.94 3.16
N LYS A 156 -20.55 6.19 2.92
CA LYS A 156 -21.85 6.55 2.37
C LYS A 156 -21.73 6.56 0.85
N ALA A 157 -22.22 5.51 0.20
CA ALA A 157 -22.17 5.44 -1.26
C ALA A 157 -22.97 6.58 -1.89
N PRO A 158 -22.45 7.23 -2.95
CA PRO A 158 -23.10 8.39 -3.59
C PRO A 158 -24.48 8.07 -4.19
N HIS A 159 -24.70 6.84 -4.57
CA HIS A 159 -25.98 6.39 -5.11
C HIS A 159 -26.42 5.17 -4.31
N LYS A 160 -27.54 5.09 -3.71
CA LYS A 160 -28.11 3.97 -2.92
C LYS A 160 -27.80 2.55 -3.49
N THR A 161 -26.58 2.35 -3.94
CA THR A 161 -26.06 1.13 -4.55
C THR A 161 -25.54 0.19 -3.47
N LYS A 162 -25.60 -1.09 -3.73
CA LYS A 162 -24.98 -2.10 -2.86
C LYS A 162 -23.48 -1.81 -2.73
N LYS A 163 -23.02 -1.68 -1.51
CA LYS A 163 -21.58 -1.47 -1.24
C LYS A 163 -20.82 -2.74 -1.57
N PRO A 164 -19.69 -2.64 -2.27
CA PRO A 164 -18.85 -3.80 -2.54
C PRO A 164 -18.26 -4.36 -1.24
N SER A 165 -18.13 -5.67 -1.18
CA SER A 165 -17.39 -6.39 -0.15
C SER A 165 -15.90 -6.04 -0.18
N LEU A 166 -15.14 -6.36 0.85
CA LEU A 166 -13.69 -6.12 0.87
C LEU A 166 -12.96 -6.85 -0.27
N VAL A 167 -13.39 -8.06 -0.61
CA VAL A 167 -12.82 -8.82 -1.74
C VAL A 167 -13.07 -8.10 -3.07
N GLU A 168 -14.31 -7.64 -3.30
CA GLU A 168 -14.65 -6.86 -4.49
C GLU A 168 -13.88 -5.54 -4.54
N ARG A 169 -13.67 -4.86 -3.40
CA ARG A 169 -12.87 -3.63 -3.36
C ARG A 169 -11.42 -3.85 -3.73
N LYS A 170 -10.80 -4.95 -3.26
CA LYS A 170 -9.43 -5.33 -3.67
C LYS A 170 -9.35 -5.55 -5.18
N ALA A 171 -10.30 -6.29 -5.76
CA ALA A 171 -10.36 -6.51 -7.19
C ALA A 171 -10.57 -5.20 -7.98
N PHE A 172 -11.43 -4.29 -7.51
CA PHE A 172 -11.63 -2.98 -8.12
C PHE A 172 -10.38 -2.11 -8.03
N MET A 173 -9.72 -2.06 -6.87
CA MET A 173 -8.47 -1.34 -6.68
C MET A 173 -7.40 -1.82 -7.68
N LEU A 174 -7.19 -3.12 -7.79
CA LEU A 174 -6.22 -3.69 -8.71
C LEU A 174 -6.49 -3.28 -10.17
N ARG A 175 -7.76 -3.28 -10.60
CA ARG A 175 -8.15 -2.81 -11.94
C ARG A 175 -7.86 -1.33 -12.14
N VAL A 176 -8.20 -0.48 -11.16
CA VAL A 176 -7.93 0.97 -11.22
C VAL A 176 -6.43 1.23 -11.27
N MET A 177 -5.65 0.57 -10.42
CA MET A 177 -4.19 0.74 -10.41
C MET A 177 -3.56 0.35 -11.76
N ARG A 178 -4.00 -0.75 -12.37
CA ARG A 178 -3.54 -1.13 -13.72
C ARG A 178 -3.93 -0.11 -14.76
N ALA A 179 -5.18 0.32 -14.79
CA ALA A 179 -5.66 1.36 -15.71
C ALA A 179 -4.92 2.69 -15.51
N CYS A 180 -4.54 3.04 -14.28
CA CYS A 180 -3.75 4.24 -14.01
C CYS A 180 -2.37 4.21 -14.68
N LEU A 181 -1.73 3.03 -14.78
CA LEU A 181 -0.42 2.89 -15.41
C LEU A 181 -0.47 3.00 -16.95
N GLU A 182 -1.62 2.73 -17.54
CA GLU A 182 -1.83 2.74 -19.00
C GLU A 182 -2.40 4.06 -19.50
N LYS A 183 -3.01 4.84 -18.62
CA LYS A 183 -3.71 6.07 -18.98
C LYS A 183 -2.74 7.23 -19.21
N GLU A 184 -3.05 8.06 -20.21
CA GLU A 184 -2.45 9.40 -20.34
C GLU A 184 -3.22 10.38 -19.44
N TRP A 185 -2.48 11.12 -18.62
CA TRP A 185 -3.03 12.04 -17.64
C TRP A 185 -2.84 13.49 -18.09
N GLU A 186 -3.86 14.32 -17.88
CA GLU A 186 -3.86 15.72 -18.31
C GLU A 186 -3.00 16.63 -17.42
N THR A 187 -2.82 16.26 -16.16
CA THR A 187 -2.06 17.04 -15.17
C THR A 187 -0.94 16.19 -14.55
N PRO A 188 0.08 16.82 -13.99
CA PRO A 188 1.20 16.09 -13.39
C PRO A 188 0.82 15.19 -12.22
N ILE A 189 -0.14 15.64 -11.39
CA ILE A 189 -0.53 14.94 -10.18
C ILE A 189 -2.02 14.63 -10.20
N HIS A 190 -2.39 13.40 -9.89
CA HIS A 190 -3.76 12.92 -9.74
C HIS A 190 -3.95 12.19 -8.44
N VAL A 191 -5.10 12.38 -7.78
CA VAL A 191 -5.50 11.61 -6.60
C VAL A 191 -6.84 10.94 -6.88
N VAL A 192 -6.85 9.62 -6.80
CA VAL A 192 -8.02 8.77 -6.99
C VAL A 192 -8.47 8.24 -5.63
N TYR A 193 -9.64 8.65 -5.20
CA TYR A 193 -10.28 8.16 -3.98
C TYR A 193 -11.26 7.04 -4.30
N MET A 194 -11.08 5.89 -3.68
CA MET A 194 -11.94 4.73 -3.88
C MET A 194 -12.74 4.42 -2.62
N PHE A 195 -14.06 4.32 -2.78
CA PHE A 195 -15.01 3.96 -1.69
C PHE A 195 -15.06 4.97 -0.54
N TYR A 196 -14.98 6.25 -0.88
CA TYR A 196 -15.19 7.34 0.05
C TYR A 196 -16.60 7.88 -0.01
N SER A 197 -17.03 8.51 1.08
CA SER A 197 -18.28 9.26 1.10
C SER A 197 -18.12 10.56 0.30
N ALA A 198 -19.08 10.88 -0.57
CA ALA A 198 -19.01 12.09 -1.41
C ALA A 198 -19.03 13.40 -0.60
N ASP A 199 -19.55 13.34 0.62
CA ASP A 199 -19.59 14.45 1.57
C ASP A 199 -18.33 14.54 2.47
N ASN A 200 -17.30 13.75 2.21
CA ASN A 200 -16.03 13.85 2.91
C ASN A 200 -15.29 15.13 2.45
N PRO A 201 -15.04 16.12 3.32
CA PRO A 201 -14.39 17.39 2.94
C PRO A 201 -12.95 17.20 2.48
N ASN A 202 -12.40 16.05 2.74
CA ASN A 202 -10.99 15.76 2.58
C ASN A 202 -10.62 15.12 1.22
N ILE A 203 -11.55 15.09 0.26
CA ILE A 203 -11.31 14.53 -1.09
C ILE A 203 -10.91 15.58 -2.13
N THR A 204 -10.56 16.78 -1.72
CA THR A 204 -10.13 17.86 -2.62
C THR A 204 -8.69 18.25 -2.32
N HIS A 205 -7.90 18.46 -3.37
CA HIS A 205 -6.52 18.93 -3.28
C HIS A 205 -6.31 20.14 -4.19
N ASN A 206 -5.50 21.09 -3.74
CA ASN A 206 -5.14 22.27 -4.53
C ASN A 206 -4.08 21.95 -5.60
N ILE A 207 -3.25 20.95 -5.33
CA ILE A 207 -2.10 20.58 -6.18
C ILE A 207 -2.43 19.48 -7.20
N ALA A 208 -3.57 18.80 -7.08
CA ALA A 208 -3.89 17.60 -7.84
C ALA A 208 -5.30 17.59 -8.39
N LYS A 209 -5.50 16.99 -9.56
CA LYS A 209 -6.84 16.63 -10.04
C LYS A 209 -7.38 15.45 -9.24
N THR A 210 -8.52 15.64 -8.62
CA THR A 210 -9.15 14.64 -7.74
C THR A 210 -10.28 13.91 -8.46
N MET A 211 -10.36 12.60 -8.24
CA MET A 211 -11.43 11.73 -8.74
C MET A 211 -11.97 10.86 -7.61
N LEU A 212 -13.29 10.70 -7.56
CA LEU A 212 -13.97 9.85 -6.59
C LEU A 212 -14.61 8.66 -7.31
N PHE A 213 -14.23 7.45 -6.92
CA PHE A 213 -14.70 6.22 -7.56
C PHE A 213 -15.49 5.35 -6.59
N ASP A 214 -16.68 4.94 -7.02
CA ASP A 214 -17.38 3.77 -6.51
C ASP A 214 -17.31 2.61 -7.53
N ALA A 215 -18.02 1.52 -7.29
CA ALA A 215 -18.02 0.36 -8.18
C ALA A 215 -18.47 0.66 -9.63
N LYS A 216 -19.34 1.66 -9.84
CA LYS A 216 -19.78 2.06 -11.20
C LYS A 216 -18.68 2.84 -11.92
N ASP A 217 -18.03 3.73 -11.21
CA ASP A 217 -16.98 4.59 -11.77
C ASP A 217 -15.77 3.74 -12.19
N VAL A 218 -15.41 2.73 -11.39
CA VAL A 218 -14.37 1.76 -11.75
C VAL A 218 -14.68 1.08 -13.08
N ASN A 219 -15.92 0.61 -13.28
CA ASN A 219 -16.31 -0.05 -14.53
C ASN A 219 -16.28 0.89 -15.75
N ARG A 220 -16.47 2.19 -15.56
CA ARG A 220 -16.35 3.20 -16.61
C ARG A 220 -14.89 3.57 -16.88
N PHE A 221 -14.10 3.69 -15.85
CA PHE A 221 -12.70 4.10 -15.94
C PHE A 221 -11.79 3.03 -16.55
N CYS A 222 -12.07 1.76 -16.29
CA CYS A 222 -11.28 0.62 -16.75
C CYS A 222 -11.76 0.02 -18.10
N LYS A 223 -12.55 0.76 -18.87
CA LYS A 223 -12.92 0.41 -20.27
C LYS A 223 -11.94 1.01 -21.25
#